data_2c4c2d30db610578ce9535b16b9fcd18
#
_entry.id   2c4c2d30db610578ce9535b16b9fcd18
#
_cell.length_a   1.000
_cell.length_b   1.000
_cell.length_c   1.000
_cell.angle_alpha   90.00
_cell.angle_beta   90.00
_cell.angle_gamma   90.00
#
_symmetry.space_group_name_H-M   'P 1'
#
loop_
_entity.id
_entity.type
_entity.pdbx_description
1 polymer ?
#
loop_
_entity_poly.entity_id
_entity_poly.type
_entity_poly.pdbx_seq_one_letter_code
_entity_poly.pdbx_strand_id
1 'polypeptide(L)'
;MRDPLNKTITTIQPSGIRKFFDVVHEMKDAISLGVGEPDFDTPWHIRDEGIYSLEKGKTHYTSNAGLKELKVEIDHYLDRHYGVSYDPDHEIMVTIGGSEAIDAAMRAMLDPGDEVLIPQPSYVSYVPCAVLAGGVPVIIELKAENEIGRASCRE
;
A
#
# COMPACT_ATOMS: atom_id res chain seq x y z
N MET A 1 -21.99 20.29 22.46
CA MET A 1 -21.29 20.57 21.18
C MET A 1 -21.08 19.22 20.49
N ARG A 2 -21.35 19.09 19.19
CA ARG A 2 -21.14 17.82 18.47
C ARG A 2 -19.65 17.56 18.33
N ASP A 3 -19.19 16.33 18.57
CA ASP A 3 -17.83 15.91 18.26
C ASP A 3 -17.59 16.13 16.74
N PRO A 4 -16.56 16.85 16.32
CA PRO A 4 -16.25 17.09 14.92
C PRO A 4 -15.70 15.84 14.21
N LEU A 5 -15.22 14.83 14.95
CA LEU A 5 -14.64 13.63 14.38
C LEU A 5 -15.72 12.62 13.95
N ASN A 6 -15.43 11.93 12.85
CA ASN A 6 -16.24 10.81 12.41
C ASN A 6 -16.08 9.65 13.42
N LYS A 7 -17.22 9.03 13.79
CA LYS A 7 -17.22 7.91 14.74
C LYS A 7 -16.36 6.73 14.30
N THR A 8 -16.33 6.43 13.01
CA THR A 8 -15.48 5.36 12.45
C THR A 8 -14.01 5.64 12.68
N ILE A 9 -13.56 6.90 12.50
CA ILE A 9 -12.17 7.28 12.74
C ILE A 9 -11.76 7.05 14.20
N THR A 10 -12.66 7.31 15.14
CA THR A 10 -12.36 7.15 16.58
C THR A 10 -12.23 5.69 17.01
N THR A 11 -12.70 4.72 16.21
CA THR A 11 -12.54 3.29 16.51
C THR A 11 -11.21 2.72 16.01
N ILE A 12 -10.53 3.41 15.07
CA ILE A 12 -9.27 2.94 14.51
C ILE A 12 -8.13 3.25 15.47
N GLN A 13 -7.40 2.21 15.90
CA GLN A 13 -6.25 2.38 16.76
C GLN A 13 -5.04 2.94 15.97
N PRO A 14 -4.28 3.89 16.53
CA PRO A 14 -3.04 4.35 15.93
C PRO A 14 -2.06 3.19 15.72
N SER A 15 -1.37 3.20 14.57
CA SER A 15 -0.31 2.22 14.29
C SER A 15 0.81 2.33 15.33
N GLY A 16 1.18 1.21 15.95
CA GLY A 16 2.31 1.13 16.89
C GLY A 16 3.69 1.31 16.24
N ILE A 17 3.78 1.21 14.91
CA ILE A 17 5.05 1.25 14.16
C ILE A 17 5.83 2.54 14.43
N ARG A 18 5.16 3.70 14.50
CA ARG A 18 5.84 4.98 14.75
C ARG A 18 6.54 5.06 16.11
N LYS A 19 5.99 4.44 17.13
CA LYS A 19 6.62 4.39 18.46
C LYS A 19 7.94 3.61 18.44
N PHE A 20 8.06 2.61 17.55
CA PHE A 20 9.31 1.88 17.36
C PHE A 20 10.37 2.71 16.64
N PHE A 21 9.98 3.55 15.68
CA PHE A 21 10.93 4.44 15.01
C PHE A 21 11.64 5.38 15.96
N ASP A 22 10.89 6.01 16.87
CA ASP A 22 11.46 6.95 17.83
C ASP A 22 12.50 6.25 18.73
N VAL A 23 12.25 5.01 19.14
CA VAL A 23 13.17 4.21 19.96
C VAL A 23 14.40 3.76 19.17
N VAL A 24 14.23 3.30 17.93
CA VAL A 24 15.34 2.80 17.09
C VAL A 24 16.28 3.93 16.69
N HIS A 25 15.80 5.14 16.45
CA HIS A 25 16.64 6.30 16.15
C HIS A 25 17.57 6.69 17.29
N GLU A 26 17.22 6.36 18.54
CA GLU A 26 18.07 6.62 19.71
C GLU A 26 19.13 5.53 19.95
N MET A 27 19.01 4.36 19.28
CA MET A 27 19.89 3.22 19.47
C MET A 27 20.97 3.15 18.39
N LYS A 28 22.19 3.58 18.70
CA LYS A 28 23.32 3.70 17.75
C LYS A 28 23.83 2.36 17.17
N ASP A 29 23.62 1.25 17.86
CA ASP A 29 24.16 -0.07 17.50
C ASP A 29 23.07 -1.13 17.27
N ALA A 30 21.83 -0.71 17.01
CA ALA A 30 20.72 -1.61 16.78
C ALA A 30 20.53 -1.95 15.29
N ILE A 31 20.40 -3.22 14.99
CA ILE A 31 19.94 -3.68 13.67
C ILE A 31 18.42 -3.59 13.65
N SER A 32 17.85 -2.67 12.87
CA SER A 32 16.41 -2.53 12.77
C SER A 32 15.83 -3.56 11.81
N LEU A 33 14.87 -4.34 12.31
CA LEU A 33 14.01 -5.21 11.51
C LEU A 33 12.57 -4.66 11.42
N GLY A 34 12.38 -3.39 11.78
CA GLY A 34 11.06 -2.78 11.92
C GLY A 34 10.44 -2.31 10.62
N VAL A 35 11.25 -1.93 9.65
CA VAL A 35 10.79 -1.45 8.33
C VAL A 35 11.40 -2.30 7.25
N GLY A 36 10.56 -2.79 6.34
CA GLY A 36 11.03 -3.50 5.16
C GLY A 36 11.46 -2.52 4.07
N GLU A 37 12.63 -1.91 4.24
CA GLU A 37 13.25 -1.07 3.22
C GLU A 37 14.58 -1.67 2.76
N PRO A 38 14.94 -1.52 1.47
CA PRO A 38 16.25 -1.95 0.99
C PRO A 38 17.38 -1.16 1.68
N ASP A 39 18.46 -1.83 2.05
CA ASP A 39 19.69 -1.20 2.58
C ASP A 39 20.67 -0.78 1.47
N PHE A 40 20.18 -0.69 0.25
CA PHE A 40 20.92 -0.22 -0.93
C PHE A 40 20.46 1.17 -1.33
N ASP A 41 21.41 2.01 -1.74
CA ASP A 41 21.06 3.22 -2.45
C ASP A 41 20.35 2.91 -3.76
N THR A 42 19.41 3.76 -4.14
CA THR A 42 18.83 3.71 -5.49
C THR A 42 19.92 3.69 -6.55
N PRO A 43 19.88 2.76 -7.53
CA PRO A 43 20.89 2.70 -8.58
C PRO A 43 21.15 4.04 -9.26
N TRP A 44 22.41 4.33 -9.54
CA TRP A 44 22.85 5.65 -10.01
C TRP A 44 22.07 6.14 -11.25
N HIS A 45 21.82 5.26 -12.22
CA HIS A 45 21.11 5.60 -13.45
C HIS A 45 19.65 6.01 -13.20
N ILE A 46 19.00 5.46 -12.17
CA ILE A 46 17.63 5.86 -11.78
C ILE A 46 17.66 7.23 -11.08
N ARG A 47 18.68 7.47 -10.23
CA ARG A 47 18.87 8.77 -9.58
C ARG A 47 19.13 9.86 -10.60
N ASP A 48 19.99 9.57 -11.59
CA ASP A 48 20.37 10.49 -12.66
C ASP A 48 19.16 10.91 -13.49
N GLU A 49 18.31 9.95 -13.90
CA GLU A 49 17.05 10.24 -14.59
C GLU A 49 16.09 11.09 -13.75
N GLY A 50 16.04 10.85 -12.44
CA GLY A 50 15.25 11.67 -11.52
C GLY A 50 15.75 13.12 -11.48
N ILE A 51 17.07 13.34 -11.37
CA ILE A 51 17.71 14.66 -11.41
C ILE A 51 17.45 15.33 -12.77
N TYR A 52 17.68 14.61 -13.86
CA TYR A 52 17.45 15.12 -15.20
C TYR A 52 16.00 15.54 -15.44
N SER A 53 15.03 14.80 -14.91
CA SER A 53 13.62 15.16 -15.02
C SER A 53 13.31 16.50 -14.35
N LEU A 54 13.93 16.79 -13.20
CA LEU A 54 13.81 18.07 -12.51
C LEU A 54 14.48 19.21 -13.29
N GLU A 55 15.70 18.99 -13.80
CA GLU A 55 16.42 19.95 -14.64
C GLU A 55 15.64 20.30 -15.92
N LYS A 56 14.88 19.36 -16.46
CA LYS A 56 13.99 19.58 -17.63
C LYS A 56 12.65 20.18 -17.26
N GLY A 57 12.41 20.54 -16.00
CA GLY A 57 11.20 21.19 -15.56
C GLY A 57 9.96 20.27 -15.61
N LYS A 58 10.12 18.95 -15.54
CA LYS A 58 9.00 17.99 -15.44
C LYS A 58 8.37 18.02 -14.05
N THR A 59 7.85 19.18 -13.65
CA THR A 59 7.32 19.47 -12.30
C THR A 59 5.87 19.92 -12.31
N HIS A 60 5.13 19.55 -13.35
CA HIS A 60 3.72 19.89 -13.52
C HIS A 60 2.79 18.75 -13.12
N TYR A 61 1.52 19.06 -12.93
CA TYR A 61 0.50 18.05 -12.68
C TYR A 61 0.38 17.06 -13.85
N THR A 62 0.15 15.81 -13.52
CA THR A 62 -0.24 14.76 -14.45
C THR A 62 -1.75 14.54 -14.44
N SER A 63 -2.25 13.56 -15.20
CA SER A 63 -3.63 13.10 -15.04
C SER A 63 -3.83 12.47 -13.66
N ASN A 64 -5.08 12.43 -13.16
CA ASN A 64 -5.40 11.81 -11.87
C ASN A 64 -5.05 10.32 -11.81
N ALA A 65 -5.06 9.64 -12.97
CA ALA A 65 -4.67 8.25 -13.07
C ALA A 65 -3.15 8.03 -13.24
N GLY A 66 -2.36 9.10 -13.19
CA GLY A 66 -0.90 9.05 -13.34
C GLY A 66 -0.38 9.43 -14.72
N LEU A 67 0.95 9.47 -14.84
CA LEU A 67 1.64 9.83 -16.07
C LEU A 67 1.41 8.74 -17.13
N LYS A 68 0.99 9.13 -18.34
CA LYS A 68 0.64 8.18 -19.41
C LYS A 68 1.84 7.30 -19.80
N GLU A 69 3.01 7.90 -19.93
CA GLU A 69 4.23 7.20 -20.30
C GLU A 69 4.60 6.12 -19.26
N LEU A 70 4.40 6.41 -17.98
CA LEU A 70 4.62 5.43 -16.91
C LEU A 70 3.61 4.27 -17.01
N LYS A 71 2.35 4.56 -17.31
CA LYS A 71 1.32 3.51 -17.45
C LYS A 71 1.60 2.59 -18.64
N VAL A 72 2.09 3.14 -19.74
CA VAL A 72 2.53 2.35 -20.92
C VAL A 72 3.72 1.44 -20.54
N GLU A 73 4.70 1.94 -19.78
CA GLU A 73 5.84 1.11 -19.35
C GLU A 73 5.44 0.06 -18.31
N ILE A 74 4.42 0.32 -17.49
CA ILE A 74 3.83 -0.69 -16.59
C ILE A 74 3.20 -1.83 -17.41
N ASP A 75 2.41 -1.52 -18.44
CA ASP A 75 1.83 -2.53 -19.32
C ASP A 75 2.91 -3.35 -20.03
N HIS A 76 3.92 -2.71 -20.61
CA HIS A 76 5.07 -3.39 -21.22
C HIS A 76 5.82 -4.29 -20.22
N TYR A 77 5.95 -3.86 -18.95
CA TYR A 77 6.58 -4.68 -17.93
C TYR A 77 5.75 -5.92 -17.61
N LEU A 78 4.44 -5.77 -17.45
CA LEU A 78 3.53 -6.87 -17.15
C LEU A 78 3.45 -7.87 -18.30
N ASP A 79 3.40 -7.40 -19.55
CA ASP A 79 3.42 -8.27 -20.72
C ASP A 79 4.73 -9.07 -20.79
N ARG A 80 5.89 -8.41 -20.65
CA ARG A 80 7.19 -9.09 -20.72
C ARG A 80 7.41 -10.13 -19.63
N HIS A 81 6.93 -9.89 -18.41
CA HIS A 81 7.24 -10.74 -17.26
C HIS A 81 6.15 -11.76 -16.92
N TYR A 82 4.91 -11.45 -17.26
CA TYR A 82 3.76 -12.27 -16.85
C TYR A 82 2.84 -12.66 -18.02
N GLY A 83 3.07 -12.12 -19.23
CA GLY A 83 2.24 -12.39 -20.39
C GLY A 83 0.81 -11.85 -20.28
N VAL A 84 0.63 -10.78 -19.48
CA VAL A 84 -0.64 -10.08 -19.31
C VAL A 84 -0.49 -8.63 -19.73
N SER A 85 -1.50 -8.10 -20.44
CA SER A 85 -1.52 -6.73 -20.93
C SER A 85 -2.79 -6.03 -20.47
N TYR A 86 -2.68 -4.74 -20.20
CA TYR A 86 -3.77 -3.88 -19.75
C TYR A 86 -3.79 -2.59 -20.57
N ASP A 87 -4.96 -2.03 -20.80
CA ASP A 87 -5.08 -0.72 -21.44
C ASP A 87 -4.52 0.38 -20.53
N PRO A 88 -3.42 1.06 -20.93
CA PRO A 88 -2.83 2.12 -20.12
C PRO A 88 -3.79 3.29 -19.86
N ASP A 89 -4.75 3.54 -20.69
CA ASP A 89 -5.68 4.66 -20.53
C ASP A 89 -6.84 4.35 -19.58
N HIS A 90 -7.31 3.09 -19.51
CA HIS A 90 -8.53 2.72 -18.80
C HIS A 90 -8.36 1.68 -17.68
N GLU A 91 -7.28 0.89 -17.68
CA GLU A 91 -7.11 -0.23 -16.75
C GLU A 91 -5.92 -0.07 -15.81
N ILE A 92 -5.12 1.00 -15.95
CA ILE A 92 -3.96 1.27 -15.11
C ILE A 92 -4.11 2.61 -14.39
N MET A 93 -4.00 2.57 -13.05
CA MET A 93 -3.95 3.76 -12.21
C MET A 93 -2.67 3.72 -11.34
N VAL A 94 -1.93 4.82 -11.34
CA VAL A 94 -0.76 5.01 -10.48
C VAL A 94 -1.19 5.69 -9.19
N THR A 95 -0.80 5.13 -8.05
CA THR A 95 -1.17 5.59 -6.72
C THR A 95 0.05 6.01 -5.91
N ILE A 96 -0.17 6.77 -4.83
CA ILE A 96 0.87 7.10 -3.85
C ILE A 96 1.07 5.90 -2.91
N GLY A 97 1.81 4.93 -3.40
CA GLY A 97 2.10 3.67 -2.70
C GLY A 97 0.94 2.66 -2.69
N GLY A 98 1.24 1.45 -2.22
CA GLY A 98 0.28 0.35 -2.16
C GLY A 98 -0.90 0.61 -1.20
N SER A 99 -0.73 1.45 -0.20
CA SER A 99 -1.82 1.79 0.74
C SER A 99 -2.95 2.54 0.05
N GLU A 100 -2.65 3.48 -0.84
CA GLU A 100 -3.68 4.18 -1.61
C GLU A 100 -4.35 3.24 -2.62
N ALA A 101 -3.58 2.35 -3.26
CA ALA A 101 -4.14 1.34 -4.17
C ALA A 101 -5.16 0.45 -3.46
N ILE A 102 -4.83 -0.04 -2.25
CA ILE A 102 -5.70 -0.87 -1.42
C ILE A 102 -6.95 -0.09 -0.99
N ASP A 103 -6.78 1.14 -0.48
CA ASP A 103 -7.91 1.98 -0.05
C ASP A 103 -8.84 2.30 -1.22
N ALA A 104 -8.29 2.68 -2.38
CA ALA A 104 -9.06 2.95 -3.58
C ALA A 104 -9.84 1.71 -4.07
N ALA A 105 -9.19 0.55 -4.11
CA ALA A 105 -9.83 -0.70 -4.50
C ALA A 105 -10.98 -1.07 -3.54
N MET A 106 -10.74 -1.01 -2.24
CA MET A 106 -11.78 -1.31 -1.24
C MET A 106 -12.97 -0.35 -1.36
N ARG A 107 -12.73 0.95 -1.53
CA ARG A 107 -13.81 1.94 -1.72
C ARG A 107 -14.59 1.75 -3.02
N ALA A 108 -13.95 1.21 -4.06
CA ALA A 108 -14.61 0.95 -5.33
C ALA A 108 -15.43 -0.36 -5.35
N MET A 109 -15.08 -1.31 -4.48
CA MET A 109 -15.63 -2.66 -4.52
C MET A 109 -16.59 -2.99 -3.37
N LEU A 110 -16.50 -2.30 -2.23
CA LEU A 110 -17.25 -2.66 -1.02
C LEU A 110 -18.49 -1.79 -0.87
N ASP A 111 -19.62 -2.44 -0.64
CA ASP A 111 -20.80 -1.81 -0.08
C ASP A 111 -20.73 -1.81 1.47
N PRO A 112 -21.44 -0.88 2.15
CA PRO A 112 -21.46 -0.86 3.61
C PRO A 112 -21.97 -2.18 4.22
N GLY A 113 -21.09 -2.82 5.00
CA GLY A 113 -21.37 -4.10 5.67
C GLY A 113 -20.81 -5.33 4.98
N ASP A 114 -20.20 -5.19 3.81
CA ASP A 114 -19.50 -6.29 3.14
C ASP A 114 -18.34 -6.80 3.99
N GLU A 115 -18.17 -8.12 4.03
CA GLU A 115 -17.09 -8.77 4.77
C GLU A 115 -15.80 -8.82 3.96
N VAL A 116 -14.69 -8.43 4.61
CA VAL A 116 -13.34 -8.49 4.03
C VAL A 116 -12.50 -9.47 4.81
N LEU A 117 -12.10 -10.57 4.19
CA LEU A 117 -11.23 -11.58 4.79
C LEU A 117 -9.79 -11.05 4.86
N ILE A 118 -9.25 -10.93 6.07
CA ILE A 118 -7.91 -10.37 6.30
C ILE A 118 -7.06 -11.37 7.08
N PRO A 119 -6.08 -12.03 6.43
CA PRO A 119 -5.15 -12.90 7.13
C PRO A 119 -4.26 -12.08 8.06
N GLN A 120 -4.00 -12.56 9.29
CA GLN A 120 -3.12 -11.93 10.27
C GLN A 120 -2.11 -12.95 10.83
N PRO A 121 -0.83 -12.54 11.05
CA PRO A 121 -0.29 -11.18 10.91
C PRO A 121 -0.14 -10.75 9.45
N SER A 122 -0.45 -9.48 9.16
CA SER A 122 -0.36 -8.88 7.83
C SER A 122 -0.13 -7.37 7.89
N TYR A 123 -0.12 -6.73 6.74
CA TYR A 123 0.11 -5.29 6.65
C TYR A 123 -0.94 -4.49 7.43
N VAL A 124 -0.47 -3.56 8.25
CA VAL A 124 -1.29 -2.80 9.21
C VAL A 124 -2.42 -1.96 8.59
N SER A 125 -2.33 -1.64 7.29
CA SER A 125 -3.32 -0.81 6.60
C SER A 125 -4.56 -1.59 6.15
N TYR A 126 -4.55 -2.92 6.08
CA TYR A 126 -5.68 -3.68 5.54
C TYR A 126 -6.96 -3.49 6.37
N VAL A 127 -6.88 -3.65 7.67
CA VAL A 127 -8.03 -3.46 8.56
C VAL A 127 -8.57 -2.02 8.52
N PRO A 128 -7.74 -0.97 8.69
CA PRO A 128 -8.21 0.40 8.58
C PRO A 128 -8.84 0.73 7.22
N CYS A 129 -8.26 0.28 6.10
CA CYS A 129 -8.82 0.51 4.77
C CYS A 129 -10.21 -0.13 4.62
N ALA A 130 -10.39 -1.39 5.06
CA ALA A 130 -11.69 -2.05 5.04
C ALA A 130 -12.73 -1.27 5.86
N VAL A 131 -12.40 -0.89 7.09
CA VAL A 131 -13.30 -0.12 7.98
C VAL A 131 -13.65 1.25 7.40
N LEU A 132 -12.66 1.96 6.82
CA LEU A 132 -12.87 3.28 6.20
C LEU A 132 -13.68 3.21 4.91
N ALA A 133 -13.65 2.07 4.22
CA ALA A 133 -14.49 1.79 3.06
C ALA A 133 -15.92 1.37 3.43
N GLY A 134 -16.21 1.18 4.73
CA GLY A 134 -17.53 0.73 5.21
C GLY A 134 -17.66 -0.79 5.34
N GLY A 135 -16.62 -1.55 5.03
CA GLY A 135 -16.57 -3.00 5.15
C GLY A 135 -16.38 -3.48 6.59
N VAL A 136 -16.62 -4.75 6.79
CA VAL A 136 -16.45 -5.46 8.07
C VAL A 136 -15.22 -6.38 7.96
N PRO A 137 -14.11 -6.10 8.67
CA PRO A 137 -12.94 -6.96 8.62
C PRO A 137 -13.20 -8.29 9.35
N VAL A 138 -13.03 -9.40 8.65
CA VAL A 138 -13.06 -10.77 9.20
C VAL A 138 -11.63 -11.29 9.27
N ILE A 139 -11.12 -11.46 10.48
CA ILE A 139 -9.72 -11.84 10.69
C ILE A 139 -9.55 -13.36 10.56
N ILE A 140 -8.58 -13.77 9.74
CA ILE A 140 -8.15 -15.14 9.59
C ILE A 140 -6.78 -15.28 10.26
N GLU A 141 -6.70 -15.99 11.38
CA GLU A 141 -5.43 -16.23 12.06
C GLU A 141 -4.53 -17.16 11.26
N LEU A 142 -3.32 -16.68 10.93
CA LEU A 142 -2.25 -17.50 10.37
C LEU A 142 -1.47 -18.14 11.52
N LYS A 143 -1.52 -19.46 11.64
CA LYS A 143 -0.84 -20.19 12.70
C LYS A 143 0.52 -20.68 12.23
N ALA A 144 1.56 -20.54 13.07
CA ALA A 144 2.92 -20.99 12.75
C ALA A 144 3.00 -22.49 12.44
N GLU A 145 2.18 -23.30 13.11
CA GLU A 145 2.05 -24.75 12.90
C GLU A 145 1.52 -25.15 11.50
N ASN A 146 0.82 -24.23 10.83
CA ASN A 146 0.27 -24.42 9.49
C ASN A 146 1.16 -23.80 8.39
N GLU A 147 2.44 -23.48 8.71
CA GLU A 147 3.33 -22.69 7.85
C GLU A 147 2.67 -21.38 7.41
N ILE A 148 3.05 -20.25 8.03
CA ILE A 148 2.51 -18.92 7.73
C ILE A 148 2.39 -18.73 6.21
N GLY A 149 1.15 -18.67 5.69
CA GLY A 149 0.87 -18.60 4.25
C GLY A 149 -0.17 -19.60 3.74
N ARG A 150 -0.56 -20.60 4.55
CA ARG A 150 -1.69 -21.49 4.26
C ARG A 150 -2.90 -21.10 5.10
N ALA A 151 -3.60 -20.04 4.70
CA ALA A 151 -4.92 -19.76 5.24
C ALA A 151 -5.91 -20.75 4.63
N SER A 152 -6.56 -21.57 5.45
CA SER A 152 -7.71 -22.38 5.02
C SER A 152 -8.98 -21.53 5.17
N CYS A 153 -9.62 -21.18 4.08
CA CYS A 153 -10.96 -20.58 4.09
C CYS A 153 -12.07 -21.62 4.31
N ARG A 154 -11.75 -22.77 4.90
CA ARG A 154 -12.66 -23.88 5.13
C ARG A 154 -12.93 -24.03 6.63
N GLU A 155 -13.64 -23.08 7.21
CA GLU A 155 -14.38 -23.32 8.47
C GLU A 155 -15.64 -22.45 8.48
#